data_caf177b355fb05bac48293458e83b7fa
#
_entry.id   caf177b355fb05bac48293458e83b7fa
#
_cell.length_a   1.000
_cell.length_b   1.000
_cell.length_c   1.000
_cell.angle_alpha   90.00
_cell.angle_beta   90.00
_cell.angle_gamma   90.00
#
_symmetry.space_group_name_H-M   'P 1'
#
loop_
_entity.id
_entity.type
_entity.pdbx_description
1 polymer ?
#
loop_
_entity_poly.entity_id
_entity_poly.type
_entity_poly.pdbx_seq_one_letter_code
_entity_poly.pdbx_strand_id
1 'polypeptide(L)'
;AIDLIRQSGGDAQIWKTGHSHMKKRMAEVDAPIAGEMSGHIFIADDFYGFDDALYVAIRVISQMVRTGQSITDYVDTLPIQHATPELHIACADNEKFPFIDRLAAHVKTIYDGKDLTLIDGVRVRTTDGWWLVRASNTEAALVMRAEGNCKDALDRLVKDMEAVLAAAGMNWRIECGLESAVSLS
;
A
#
# COMPACT_ATOMS: atom_id res chain seq x y z
N ALA A 1 3.42 5.81 -5.99
CA ALA A 1 2.31 6.76 -6.21
C ALA A 1 2.49 8.03 -5.35
N ILE A 2 2.60 7.93 -4.02
CA ILE A 2 2.64 9.09 -3.09
C ILE A 2 3.71 10.11 -3.49
N ASP A 3 4.94 9.66 -3.74
CA ASP A 3 6.04 10.57 -4.07
C ASP A 3 5.82 11.27 -5.42
N LEU A 4 5.22 10.58 -6.40
CA LEU A 4 4.86 11.18 -7.70
C LEU A 4 3.78 12.26 -7.55
N ILE A 5 2.76 12.01 -6.72
CA ILE A 5 1.72 13.00 -6.44
C ILE A 5 2.34 14.25 -5.79
N ARG A 6 3.21 14.06 -4.80
CA ARG A 6 3.91 15.17 -4.12
C ARG A 6 4.85 15.94 -5.04
N GLN A 7 5.60 15.26 -5.91
CA GLN A 7 6.45 15.89 -6.93
C GLN A 7 5.64 16.74 -7.92
N SER A 8 4.40 16.35 -8.17
CA SER A 8 3.44 17.09 -9.00
C SER A 8 2.71 18.21 -8.24
N GLY A 9 3.08 18.48 -6.97
CA GLY A 9 2.46 19.54 -6.16
C GLY A 9 1.19 19.14 -5.42
N GLY A 10 0.80 17.85 -5.46
CA GLY A 10 -0.37 17.33 -4.75
C GLY A 10 -0.07 16.95 -3.29
N ASP A 11 -1.09 16.99 -2.43
CA ASP A 11 -1.04 16.45 -1.07
C ASP A 11 -1.51 15.00 -1.05
N ALA A 12 -0.57 14.05 -0.93
CA ALA A 12 -0.87 12.63 -0.87
C ALA A 12 -0.91 12.14 0.58
N GLN A 13 -2.03 11.56 0.97
CA GLN A 13 -2.26 11.00 2.30
C GLN A 13 -2.45 9.47 2.22
N ILE A 14 -1.95 8.75 3.22
CA ILE A 14 -2.27 7.33 3.43
C ILE A 14 -3.47 7.27 4.38
N TRP A 15 -4.42 6.39 4.08
CA TRP A 15 -5.60 6.22 4.91
C TRP A 15 -5.98 4.74 5.09
N LYS A 16 -7.03 4.49 5.88
CA LYS A 16 -7.56 3.14 6.13
C LYS A 16 -8.15 2.53 4.87
N THR A 17 -7.86 1.25 4.65
CA THR A 17 -8.45 0.45 3.57
C THR A 17 -9.95 0.25 3.79
N GLY A 18 -10.72 0.34 2.73
CA GLY A 18 -12.16 0.09 2.69
C GLY A 18 -12.98 1.28 2.19
N HIS A 19 -13.95 0.99 1.32
CA HIS A 19 -14.77 1.97 0.61
C HIS A 19 -15.37 3.07 1.52
N SER A 20 -15.91 2.67 2.67
CA SER A 20 -16.53 3.61 3.62
C SER A 20 -15.52 4.56 4.22
N HIS A 21 -14.32 4.07 4.55
CA HIS A 21 -13.24 4.87 5.09
C HIS A 21 -12.68 5.84 4.05
N MET A 22 -12.48 5.36 2.81
CA MET A 22 -11.98 6.17 1.70
C MET A 22 -12.95 7.30 1.35
N LYS A 23 -14.24 6.99 1.11
CA LYS A 23 -15.24 8.00 0.78
C LYS A 23 -15.42 9.05 1.87
N LYS A 24 -15.43 8.61 3.15
CA LYS A 24 -15.50 9.54 4.28
C LYS A 24 -14.30 10.47 4.31
N ARG A 25 -13.07 9.92 4.16
CA ARG A 25 -11.86 10.74 4.17
C ARG A 25 -11.79 11.70 3.00
N MET A 26 -12.16 11.27 1.79
CA MET A 26 -12.23 12.15 0.63
C MET A 26 -13.11 13.37 0.89
N ALA A 27 -14.31 13.17 1.46
CA ALA A 27 -15.21 14.26 1.80
C ALA A 27 -14.66 15.18 2.91
N GLU A 28 -13.94 14.63 3.91
CA GLU A 28 -13.34 15.42 5.01
C GLU A 28 -12.24 16.37 4.55
N VAL A 29 -11.46 15.97 3.53
CA VAL A 29 -10.28 16.72 3.07
C VAL A 29 -10.45 17.28 1.65
N ASP A 30 -11.64 17.15 1.08
CA ASP A 30 -11.96 17.57 -0.29
C ASP A 30 -10.99 16.97 -1.33
N ALA A 31 -10.69 15.67 -1.16
CA ALA A 31 -9.76 15.00 -2.06
C ALA A 31 -10.44 14.68 -3.41
N PRO A 32 -9.86 15.09 -4.54
CA PRO A 32 -10.44 14.84 -5.87
C PRO A 32 -10.34 13.38 -6.30
N ILE A 33 -9.40 12.61 -5.73
CA ILE A 33 -9.17 11.21 -6.07
C ILE A 33 -8.67 10.43 -4.85
N ALA A 34 -9.08 9.18 -4.75
CA ALA A 34 -8.48 8.18 -3.87
C ALA A 34 -8.38 6.83 -4.60
N GLY A 35 -7.53 5.94 -4.08
CA GLY A 35 -7.38 4.61 -4.67
C GLY A 35 -6.84 3.61 -3.67
N GLU A 36 -7.15 2.35 -3.90
CA GLU A 36 -6.66 1.21 -3.15
C GLU A 36 -5.78 0.34 -4.05
N MET A 37 -4.87 -0.40 -3.45
CA MET A 37 -3.99 -1.30 -4.18
C MET A 37 -4.76 -2.43 -4.89
N SER A 38 -5.93 -2.77 -4.39
CA SER A 38 -6.88 -3.72 -5.00
C SER A 38 -7.48 -3.24 -6.33
N GLY A 39 -7.19 -1.99 -6.76
CA GLY A 39 -7.68 -1.42 -8.01
C GLY A 39 -9.00 -0.65 -7.88
N HIS A 40 -9.52 -0.49 -6.67
CA HIS A 40 -10.65 0.41 -6.42
C HIS A 40 -10.19 1.86 -6.52
N ILE A 41 -10.80 2.65 -7.41
CA ILE A 41 -10.46 4.05 -7.63
C ILE A 41 -11.72 4.91 -7.51
N PHE A 42 -11.61 5.94 -6.69
CA PHE A 42 -12.68 6.87 -6.37
C PHE A 42 -12.32 8.23 -6.97
N ILE A 43 -13.17 8.80 -7.79
CA ILE A 43 -12.97 10.12 -8.41
C ILE A 43 -14.10 11.04 -7.98
N ALA A 44 -13.77 12.16 -7.33
CA ALA A 44 -14.70 13.22 -6.96
C ALA A 44 -14.54 14.47 -7.84
N ASP A 45 -13.46 14.55 -8.62
CA ASP A 45 -13.25 15.60 -9.61
C ASP A 45 -14.25 15.45 -10.77
N ASP A 46 -15.22 16.38 -10.86
CA ASP A 46 -16.33 16.34 -11.80
C ASP A 46 -17.17 15.03 -11.74
N PHE A 47 -17.19 14.36 -10.59
CA PHE A 47 -17.94 13.13 -10.36
C PHE A 47 -18.32 12.95 -8.88
N TYR A 48 -19.01 11.86 -8.55
CA TYR A 48 -19.64 11.64 -7.24
C TYR A 48 -18.73 11.08 -6.15
N GLY A 49 -17.46 10.80 -6.42
CA GLY A 49 -16.53 10.16 -5.46
C GLY A 49 -16.85 8.68 -5.22
N PHE A 50 -17.46 8.00 -6.18
CA PHE A 50 -17.72 6.57 -6.12
C PHE A 50 -16.55 5.77 -6.65
N ASP A 51 -16.45 4.52 -6.22
CA ASP A 51 -15.67 3.48 -6.88
C ASP A 51 -16.43 3.06 -8.15
N ASP A 52 -15.98 3.55 -9.31
CA ASP A 52 -16.63 3.33 -10.59
C ASP A 52 -15.59 3.04 -11.66
N ALA A 53 -15.41 1.75 -11.93
CA ALA A 53 -14.41 1.27 -12.90
C ALA A 53 -14.69 1.77 -14.33
N LEU A 54 -15.96 1.93 -14.72
CA LEU A 54 -16.33 2.44 -16.05
C LEU A 54 -15.94 3.91 -16.19
N TYR A 55 -16.24 4.72 -15.19
CA TYR A 55 -15.85 6.12 -15.18
C TYR A 55 -14.33 6.30 -15.19
N VAL A 56 -13.62 5.51 -14.39
CA VAL A 56 -12.15 5.50 -14.39
C VAL A 56 -11.60 5.14 -15.77
N ALA A 57 -12.14 4.11 -16.43
CA ALA A 57 -11.73 3.73 -17.78
C ALA A 57 -11.93 4.87 -18.79
N ILE A 58 -13.08 5.56 -18.74
CA ILE A 58 -13.36 6.72 -19.59
C ILE A 58 -12.35 7.86 -19.32
N ARG A 59 -12.03 8.14 -18.05
CA ARG A 59 -11.05 9.19 -17.68
C ARG A 59 -9.66 8.86 -18.20
N VAL A 60 -9.23 7.60 -18.08
CA VAL A 60 -7.93 7.12 -18.59
C VAL A 60 -7.88 7.23 -20.11
N ILE A 61 -8.89 6.73 -20.84
CA ILE A 61 -8.96 6.82 -22.30
C ILE A 61 -8.96 8.29 -22.76
N SER A 62 -9.73 9.15 -22.09
CA SER A 62 -9.77 10.57 -22.41
C SER A 62 -8.41 11.23 -22.23
N GLN A 63 -7.67 10.83 -21.19
CA GLN A 63 -6.30 11.33 -20.97
C GLN A 63 -5.35 10.87 -22.05
N MET A 64 -5.41 9.60 -22.47
CA MET A 64 -4.59 9.07 -23.58
C MET A 64 -4.85 9.84 -24.89
N VAL A 65 -6.12 10.07 -25.21
CA VAL A 65 -6.48 10.85 -26.42
C VAL A 65 -5.96 12.27 -26.32
N ARG A 66 -6.09 12.91 -25.17
CA ARG A 66 -5.65 14.31 -24.96
C ARG A 66 -4.14 14.49 -25.02
N THR A 67 -3.39 13.52 -24.51
CA THR A 67 -1.91 13.60 -24.44
C THR A 67 -1.21 12.97 -25.64
N GLY A 68 -1.91 12.10 -26.39
CA GLY A 68 -1.31 11.27 -27.43
C GLY A 68 -0.41 10.15 -26.87
N GLN A 69 -0.42 9.90 -25.56
CA GLN A 69 0.37 8.85 -24.91
C GLN A 69 -0.48 7.65 -24.59
N SER A 70 0.03 6.44 -24.80
CA SER A 70 -0.58 5.22 -24.30
C SER A 70 -0.32 5.02 -22.80
N ILE A 71 -1.08 4.14 -22.15
CA ILE A 71 -0.82 3.73 -20.76
C ILE A 71 0.58 3.13 -20.63
N THR A 72 1.00 2.30 -21.59
CA THR A 72 2.32 1.68 -21.61
C THR A 72 3.42 2.72 -21.65
N ASP A 73 3.33 3.72 -22.54
CA ASP A 73 4.31 4.81 -22.63
C ASP A 73 4.42 5.56 -21.30
N TYR A 74 3.29 5.77 -20.61
CA TYR A 74 3.30 6.41 -19.29
C TYR A 74 3.93 5.52 -18.22
N VAL A 75 3.55 4.23 -18.16
CA VAL A 75 4.08 3.27 -17.18
C VAL A 75 5.59 3.11 -17.33
N ASP A 76 6.12 3.10 -18.54
CA ASP A 76 7.56 3.00 -18.82
C ASP A 76 8.36 4.21 -18.30
N THR A 77 7.70 5.32 -17.99
CA THR A 77 8.34 6.48 -17.33
C THR A 77 8.44 6.35 -15.82
N LEU A 78 7.72 5.39 -15.22
CA LEU A 78 7.67 5.23 -13.77
C LEU A 78 8.91 4.48 -13.26
N PRO A 79 9.40 4.81 -12.05
CA PRO A 79 10.47 4.04 -11.43
C PRO A 79 10.07 2.57 -11.25
N ILE A 80 10.96 1.66 -11.67
CA ILE A 80 10.77 0.23 -11.41
C ILE A 80 10.79 0.00 -9.91
N GLN A 81 9.78 -0.70 -9.40
CA GLN A 81 9.66 -1.09 -8.00
C GLN A 81 9.67 -2.61 -7.89
N HIS A 82 10.35 -3.12 -6.88
CA HIS A 82 10.37 -4.54 -6.55
C HIS A 82 9.47 -4.76 -5.35
N ALA A 83 8.46 -5.61 -5.48
CA ALA A 83 7.47 -5.81 -4.43
C ALA A 83 7.19 -7.29 -4.20
N THR A 84 6.85 -7.64 -2.96
CA THR A 84 6.23 -8.93 -2.70
C THR A 84 4.81 -8.94 -3.30
N PRO A 85 4.24 -10.12 -3.59
CA PRO A 85 2.79 -10.23 -3.70
C PRO A 85 2.15 -9.81 -2.36
N GLU A 86 0.84 -9.66 -2.34
CA GLU A 86 0.11 -9.56 -1.07
C GLU A 86 0.21 -10.91 -0.36
N LEU A 87 0.74 -10.90 0.85
CA LEU A 87 0.99 -12.10 1.65
C LEU A 87 -0.07 -12.20 2.74
N HIS A 88 -0.63 -13.40 2.93
CA HIS A 88 -1.63 -13.67 3.94
C HIS A 88 -1.10 -14.69 4.95
N ILE A 89 -1.15 -14.33 6.24
CA ILE A 89 -0.85 -15.24 7.35
C ILE A 89 -2.13 -15.52 8.11
N ALA A 90 -2.49 -16.81 8.25
CA ALA A 90 -3.62 -17.18 9.09
C ALA A 90 -3.43 -16.65 10.53
N CYS A 91 -4.40 -15.90 11.02
CA CYS A 91 -4.43 -15.35 12.37
C CYS A 91 -5.88 -15.26 12.83
N ALA A 92 -6.19 -15.86 13.96
CA ALA A 92 -7.54 -15.88 14.47
C ALA A 92 -8.10 -14.46 14.70
N ASP A 93 -9.41 -14.29 14.50
CA ASP A 93 -10.07 -12.97 14.59
C ASP A 93 -9.89 -12.31 15.96
N ASN A 94 -9.86 -13.10 17.03
CA ASN A 94 -9.63 -12.61 18.39
C ASN A 94 -8.16 -12.27 18.68
N GLU A 95 -7.21 -12.65 17.80
CA GLU A 95 -5.77 -12.45 18.00
C GLU A 95 -5.16 -11.41 17.05
N LYS A 96 -5.72 -11.24 15.84
CA LYS A 96 -5.13 -10.39 14.82
C LYS A 96 -4.99 -8.93 15.25
N PHE A 97 -6.01 -8.34 15.90
CA PHE A 97 -5.93 -6.96 16.38
C PHE A 97 -5.00 -6.80 17.59
N PRO A 98 -5.09 -7.65 18.65
CA PRO A 98 -4.09 -7.63 19.73
C PRO A 98 -2.65 -7.82 19.26
N PHE A 99 -2.43 -8.62 18.22
CA PHE A 99 -1.11 -8.77 17.63
C PHE A 99 -0.63 -7.46 16.96
N ILE A 100 -1.48 -6.81 16.16
CA ILE A 100 -1.15 -5.51 15.54
C ILE A 100 -0.84 -4.45 16.61
N ASP A 101 -1.55 -4.44 17.74
CA ASP A 101 -1.27 -3.51 18.84
C ASP A 101 0.11 -3.76 19.46
N ARG A 102 0.50 -5.03 19.69
CA ARG A 102 1.84 -5.40 20.16
C ARG A 102 2.91 -5.03 19.15
N LEU A 103 2.68 -5.31 17.87
CA LEU A 103 3.57 -4.95 16.78
C LEU A 103 3.77 -3.43 16.71
N ALA A 104 2.69 -2.65 16.80
CA ALA A 104 2.73 -1.19 16.81
C ALA A 104 3.49 -0.64 18.02
N ALA A 105 3.33 -1.24 19.19
CA ALA A 105 4.11 -0.88 20.37
C ALA A 105 5.61 -1.16 20.18
N HIS A 106 5.94 -2.31 19.60
CA HIS A 106 7.34 -2.71 19.38
C HIS A 106 8.03 -1.80 18.35
N VAL A 107 7.42 -1.53 17.19
CA VAL A 107 8.04 -0.69 16.15
C VAL A 107 8.32 0.74 16.64
N LYS A 108 7.51 1.28 17.55
CA LYS A 108 7.76 2.60 18.17
C LYS A 108 9.05 2.66 18.98
N THR A 109 9.61 1.51 19.39
CA THR A 109 10.87 1.46 20.15
C THR A 109 12.10 1.41 19.25
N ILE A 110 11.92 1.10 17.96
CA ILE A 110 13.01 0.88 16.99
C ILE A 110 13.04 1.88 15.85
N TYR A 111 11.89 2.45 15.47
CA TYR A 111 11.81 3.40 14.36
C TYR A 111 11.41 4.80 14.82
N ASP A 112 11.89 5.81 14.09
CA ASP A 112 11.45 7.20 14.29
C ASP A 112 9.97 7.33 13.89
N GLY A 113 9.19 8.07 14.68
CA GLY A 113 7.76 8.25 14.44
C GLY A 113 7.40 8.82 13.07
N LYS A 114 8.31 9.60 12.44
CA LYS A 114 8.13 10.11 11.06
C LYS A 114 8.13 9.02 9.98
N ASP A 115 8.73 7.87 10.29
CA ASP A 115 8.85 6.72 9.39
C ASP A 115 7.74 5.69 9.62
N LEU A 116 6.86 5.95 10.59
CA LEU A 116 5.74 5.09 10.98
C LEU A 116 4.41 5.65 10.50
N THR A 117 3.57 4.77 9.95
CA THR A 117 2.15 5.02 9.72
C THR A 117 1.35 3.92 10.41
N LEU A 118 0.55 4.30 11.42
CA LEU A 118 -0.19 3.38 12.29
C LEU A 118 -1.71 3.56 12.17
N ILE A 119 -2.19 4.00 11.01
CA ILE A 119 -3.61 4.30 10.77
C ILE A 119 -4.41 3.01 10.51
N ASP A 120 -3.79 2.04 9.80
CA ASP A 120 -4.39 0.76 9.45
C ASP A 120 -3.30 -0.31 9.50
N GLY A 121 -3.05 -0.84 10.70
CA GLY A 121 -1.92 -1.71 10.96
C GLY A 121 -0.62 -0.94 11.17
N VAL A 122 0.48 -1.56 10.82
CA VAL A 122 1.85 -1.03 10.96
C VAL A 122 2.49 -0.92 9.59
N ARG A 123 2.80 0.29 9.17
CA ARG A 123 3.62 0.55 7.98
C ARG A 123 4.89 1.26 8.39
N VAL A 124 6.02 0.69 8.01
CA VAL A 124 7.36 1.26 8.24
C VAL A 124 7.95 1.69 6.91
N ARG A 125 8.49 2.91 6.85
CA ARG A 125 9.24 3.43 5.72
C ARG A 125 10.72 3.53 6.08
N THR A 126 11.57 3.12 5.18
CA THR A 126 13.03 3.21 5.29
C THR A 126 13.62 3.84 4.03
N THR A 127 14.93 3.99 3.97
CA THR A 127 15.64 4.40 2.74
C THR A 127 15.57 3.35 1.63
N ASP A 128 15.35 2.07 1.98
CA ASP A 128 15.21 0.96 1.04
C ASP A 128 13.83 0.88 0.39
N GLY A 129 12.81 1.45 1.05
CA GLY A 129 11.41 1.36 0.64
C GLY A 129 10.48 1.32 1.83
N TRP A 130 9.51 0.40 1.82
CA TRP A 130 8.55 0.26 2.92
C TRP A 130 8.03 -1.17 3.05
N TRP A 131 7.55 -1.52 4.23
CA TRP A 131 6.74 -2.72 4.47
C TRP A 131 5.50 -2.39 5.31
N LEU A 132 4.48 -3.23 5.19
CA LEU A 132 3.18 -3.10 5.87
C LEU A 132 2.76 -4.45 6.43
N VAL A 133 2.20 -4.42 7.64
CA VAL A 133 1.47 -5.53 8.26
C VAL A 133 0.16 -4.99 8.83
N ARG A 134 -0.97 -5.55 8.45
CA ARG A 134 -2.29 -5.15 8.95
C ARG A 134 -3.20 -6.35 9.20
N ALA A 135 -4.20 -6.19 10.05
CA ALA A 135 -5.27 -7.16 10.18
C ALA A 135 -6.21 -7.10 8.97
N SER A 136 -6.57 -8.25 8.40
CA SER A 136 -7.62 -8.29 7.38
C SER A 136 -8.98 -7.92 7.99
N ASN A 137 -9.77 -7.13 7.27
CA ASN A 137 -11.13 -6.76 7.69
C ASN A 137 -12.15 -7.87 7.39
N THR A 138 -11.84 -8.77 6.47
CA THR A 138 -12.77 -9.77 5.93
C THR A 138 -12.37 -11.21 6.22
N GLU A 139 -11.10 -11.45 6.58
CA GLU A 139 -10.54 -12.78 6.78
C GLU A 139 -9.87 -12.91 8.15
N ALA A 140 -9.79 -14.13 8.66
CA ALA A 140 -8.99 -14.46 9.85
C ALA A 140 -7.50 -14.54 9.50
N ALA A 141 -6.93 -13.38 9.09
CA ALA A 141 -5.57 -13.29 8.59
C ALA A 141 -4.93 -11.92 8.88
N LEU A 142 -3.61 -11.92 8.90
CA LEU A 142 -2.79 -10.72 8.69
C LEU A 142 -2.44 -10.61 7.21
N VAL A 143 -2.47 -9.39 6.70
CA VAL A 143 -2.09 -9.04 5.33
C VAL A 143 -0.78 -8.28 5.38
N MET A 144 0.17 -8.68 4.55
CA MET A 144 1.50 -8.08 4.54
C MET A 144 1.98 -7.79 3.12
N ARG A 145 2.80 -6.77 2.99
CA ARG A 145 3.47 -6.39 1.75
C ARG A 145 4.77 -5.64 2.03
N ALA A 146 5.76 -5.85 1.19
CA ALA A 146 6.96 -5.02 1.15
C ALA A 146 7.22 -4.53 -0.29
N GLU A 147 7.79 -3.34 -0.41
CA GLU A 147 8.16 -2.73 -1.70
C GLU A 147 9.50 -2.02 -1.54
N GLY A 148 10.48 -2.44 -2.34
CA GLY A 148 11.85 -1.95 -2.32
C GLY A 148 12.24 -1.24 -3.60
N ASN A 149 13.20 -0.31 -3.49
CA ASN A 149 13.72 0.47 -4.62
C ASN A 149 14.57 -0.39 -5.59
N CYS A 150 15.02 -1.57 -5.14
CA CYS A 150 15.69 -2.59 -5.93
C CYS A 150 15.49 -3.95 -5.25
N LYS A 151 15.93 -5.04 -5.90
CA LYS A 151 15.78 -6.40 -5.36
C LYS A 151 16.48 -6.57 -4.00
N ASP A 152 17.71 -6.12 -3.85
CA ASP A 152 18.46 -6.21 -2.58
C ASP A 152 17.78 -5.40 -1.46
N ALA A 153 17.19 -4.26 -1.80
CA ALA A 153 16.41 -3.45 -0.86
C ALA A 153 15.14 -4.18 -0.41
N LEU A 154 14.43 -4.84 -1.33
CA LEU A 154 13.29 -5.68 -1.01
C LEU A 154 13.68 -6.83 -0.07
N ASP A 155 14.79 -7.51 -0.33
CA ASP A 155 15.28 -8.61 0.50
C ASP A 155 15.62 -8.14 1.92
N ARG A 156 16.19 -6.93 2.08
CA ARG A 156 16.45 -6.33 3.40
C ARG A 156 15.16 -5.98 4.13
N LEU A 157 14.17 -5.39 3.42
CA LEU A 157 12.87 -5.04 3.99
C LEU A 157 12.10 -6.27 4.46
N VAL A 158 12.14 -7.36 3.70
CA VAL A 158 11.53 -8.63 4.09
C VAL A 158 12.17 -9.19 5.35
N LYS A 159 13.51 -9.22 5.43
CA LYS A 159 14.22 -9.68 6.63
C LYS A 159 13.95 -8.80 7.85
N ASP A 160 13.86 -7.49 7.65
CA ASP A 160 13.50 -6.54 8.70
C ASP A 160 12.08 -6.80 9.22
N MET A 161 11.11 -6.96 8.32
CA MET A 161 9.73 -7.31 8.67
C MET A 161 9.65 -8.65 9.41
N GLU A 162 10.37 -9.70 8.95
CA GLU A 162 10.42 -10.99 9.63
C GLU A 162 10.99 -10.88 11.05
N ALA A 163 12.06 -10.11 11.23
CA ALA A 163 12.68 -9.90 12.54
C ALA A 163 11.74 -9.17 13.51
N VAL A 164 11.04 -8.16 13.02
CA VAL A 164 10.08 -7.39 13.82
C VAL A 164 8.86 -8.23 14.19
N LEU A 165 8.35 -9.06 13.26
CA LEU A 165 7.26 -10.00 13.53
C LEU A 165 7.66 -11.03 14.60
N ALA A 166 8.86 -11.59 14.50
CA ALA A 166 9.39 -12.54 15.48
C ALA A 166 9.51 -11.91 16.87
N ALA A 167 10.02 -10.69 16.97
CA ALA A 167 10.10 -9.94 18.23
C ALA A 167 8.73 -9.61 18.83
N ALA A 168 7.70 -9.44 18.01
CA ALA A 168 6.31 -9.26 18.44
C ALA A 168 5.59 -10.58 18.79
N GLY A 169 6.27 -11.74 18.64
CA GLY A 169 5.77 -13.06 18.99
C GLY A 169 5.18 -13.88 17.85
N MET A 170 5.47 -13.53 16.59
CA MET A 170 5.02 -14.27 15.42
C MET A 170 6.22 -14.74 14.58
N ASN A 171 6.58 -16.01 14.68
CA ASN A 171 7.60 -16.62 13.85
C ASN A 171 7.04 -16.93 12.46
N TRP A 172 7.31 -16.08 11.51
CA TRP A 172 6.95 -16.26 10.12
C TRP A 172 8.15 -15.94 9.23
N ARG A 173 8.28 -16.67 8.13
CA ARG A 173 9.30 -16.44 7.10
C ARG A 173 8.67 -16.57 5.72
N ILE A 174 9.12 -15.75 4.79
CA ILE A 174 8.80 -15.95 3.38
C ILE A 174 9.55 -17.21 2.92
N GLU A 175 8.81 -18.24 2.51
CA GLU A 175 9.40 -19.38 1.82
C GLU A 175 10.01 -18.88 0.51
N CYS A 176 11.30 -19.16 0.29
CA CYS A 176 12.06 -18.77 -0.89
C CYS A 176 11.35 -19.22 -2.17
N GLY A 177 10.87 -18.28 -2.97
CA GLY A 177 10.16 -18.49 -4.23
C GLY A 177 9.59 -17.21 -4.83
N LEU A 178 9.91 -16.03 -4.29
CA LEU A 178 9.45 -14.74 -4.83
C LEU A 178 10.21 -14.35 -6.11
N GLU A 179 10.14 -15.18 -7.15
CA GLU A 179 10.33 -14.73 -8.53
C GLU A 179 8.96 -14.34 -9.09
N SER A 180 8.51 -13.15 -8.73
CA SER A 180 7.55 -12.41 -9.53
C SER A 180 7.90 -10.94 -9.46
N ALA A 181 8.88 -10.52 -10.26
CA ALA A 181 8.85 -9.19 -10.79
C ALA A 181 7.49 -9.08 -11.48
N VAL A 182 6.58 -8.27 -10.98
CA VAL A 182 5.43 -7.82 -11.76
C VAL A 182 6.01 -6.91 -12.83
N SER A 183 6.55 -7.51 -13.88
CA SER A 183 6.68 -6.89 -15.17
C SER A 183 5.25 -6.81 -15.69
N LEU A 184 4.66 -5.65 -15.64
CA LEU A 184 3.47 -5.32 -16.40
C LEU A 184 3.90 -5.35 -17.87
N SER A 185 3.78 -6.54 -18.49
CA SER A 185 3.85 -6.70 -19.95
C SER A 185 2.49 -6.41 -20.56
#